data_d3b85690f163777dac05004b765b5d43
#
_entry.id   d3b85690f163777dac05004b765b5d43
#
_cell.length_a   1.000
_cell.length_b   1.000
_cell.length_c   1.000
_cell.angle_alpha   90.00
_cell.angle_beta   90.00
_cell.angle_gamma   90.00
#
_symmetry.space_group_name_H-M   'P 1'
#
loop_
_entity.id
_entity.type
_entity.pdbx_description
1 polymer ?
#
loop_
_entity_poly.entity_id
_entity_poly.type
_entity_poly.pdbx_seq_one_letter_code
_entity_poly.pdbx_strand_id
1 'polypeptide(L)'
;MKYNVSKVALRYKNANQSSDRSYVALYPLDDTAFLQSPDLGKLVEDTRKSRTYEGDDIYDHVHFELRPYEKIQTFEGYGHDAKTGKERGQTIICVAMEPAEGEETDFDEWYRKQHLDMLAMCRGYRRTTRYKRLDGTTPRYLALHEYACAPSEVPSDQIKQVTSTEWSKKIISEARAFDRDVFELIQAQGDTALKL
;
A
#
# COMPACT_ATOMS: atom_id res chain seq x y z
N MET A 1 19.62 -1.01 -13.72
CA MET A 1 19.71 -0.70 -12.27
C MET A 1 20.96 -1.36 -11.72
N LYS A 2 21.78 -0.63 -10.93
CA LYS A 2 23.01 -1.14 -10.31
C LYS A 2 22.72 -2.23 -9.25
N TYR A 3 21.53 -2.16 -8.65
CA TYR A 3 21.04 -3.10 -7.65
C TYR A 3 19.74 -3.73 -8.17
N ASN A 4 19.73 -5.03 -8.42
CA ASN A 4 18.55 -5.77 -8.92
C ASN A 4 17.73 -6.30 -7.72
N VAL A 5 17.22 -5.40 -6.91
CA VAL A 5 16.61 -5.72 -5.61
C VAL A 5 15.11 -5.93 -5.72
N SER A 6 14.46 -5.23 -6.65
CA SER A 6 13.02 -5.33 -6.88
C SER A 6 12.73 -5.47 -8.37
N LYS A 7 11.81 -6.37 -8.71
CA LYS A 7 11.37 -6.60 -10.09
C LYS A 7 10.49 -5.47 -10.60
N VAL A 8 9.84 -4.72 -9.71
CA VAL A 8 8.99 -3.58 -10.05
C VAL A 8 9.18 -2.47 -9.03
N ALA A 9 9.13 -1.23 -9.50
CA ALA A 9 9.06 -0.03 -8.66
C ALA A 9 7.80 0.74 -9.04
N LEU A 10 6.97 1.04 -8.05
CA LEU A 10 5.73 1.79 -8.23
C LEU A 10 5.82 3.08 -7.42
N ARG A 11 5.45 4.20 -8.04
CA ARG A 11 5.38 5.51 -7.38
C ARG A 11 3.98 6.07 -7.49
N TYR A 12 3.50 6.55 -6.37
CA TYR A 12 2.17 7.13 -6.26
C TYR A 12 2.26 8.52 -5.64
N LYS A 13 1.37 9.40 -6.03
CA LYS A 13 1.19 10.74 -5.47
C LYS A 13 -0.11 10.79 -4.68
N ASN A 14 -0.09 11.41 -3.50
CA ASN A 14 -1.29 11.58 -2.69
C ASN A 14 -2.31 12.47 -3.42
N ALA A 15 -3.56 12.03 -3.47
CA ALA A 15 -4.65 12.81 -4.04
C ALA A 15 -5.02 14.03 -3.19
N ASN A 16 -4.76 13.97 -1.88
CA ASN A 16 -4.87 15.11 -0.99
C ASN A 16 -3.53 15.89 -0.98
N GLN A 17 -3.51 17.04 -1.63
CA GLN A 17 -2.32 17.89 -1.73
C GLN A 17 -1.89 18.52 -0.39
N SER A 18 -2.76 18.52 0.61
CA SER A 18 -2.47 19.04 1.96
C SER A 18 -1.94 17.98 2.90
N SER A 19 -1.78 16.72 2.43
CA SER A 19 -1.20 15.66 3.24
C SER A 19 0.31 15.84 3.35
N ASP A 20 0.84 15.65 4.55
CA ASP A 20 2.28 15.59 4.83
C ASP A 20 2.94 14.34 4.23
N ARG A 21 2.13 13.34 3.83
CA ARG A 21 2.55 12.15 3.07
C ARG A 21 2.29 12.34 1.58
N SER A 22 3.05 13.20 0.93
CA SER A 22 2.84 13.57 -0.48
C SER A 22 3.02 12.41 -1.46
N TYR A 23 3.89 11.45 -1.15
CA TYR A 23 4.23 10.35 -2.05
C TYR A 23 4.38 9.03 -1.30
N VAL A 24 4.11 7.93 -2.00
CA VAL A 24 4.48 6.58 -1.58
C VAL A 24 5.16 5.85 -2.72
N ALA A 25 6.23 5.13 -2.41
CA ALA A 25 6.93 4.25 -3.34
C ALA A 25 6.89 2.82 -2.81
N LEU A 26 6.54 1.86 -3.68
CA LEU A 26 6.43 0.45 -3.34
C LEU A 26 7.50 -0.33 -4.11
N TYR A 27 8.24 -1.15 -3.39
CA TYR A 27 9.32 -2.00 -3.90
C TYR A 27 9.14 -3.42 -3.38
N PRO A 28 8.38 -4.29 -4.10
CA PRO A 28 8.29 -5.69 -3.74
C PRO A 28 9.65 -6.36 -3.78
N LEU A 29 10.03 -7.06 -2.73
CA LEU A 29 11.27 -7.80 -2.60
C LEU A 29 10.97 -9.29 -2.64
N ASP A 30 11.83 -10.09 -3.30
CA ASP A 30 11.74 -11.55 -3.26
C ASP A 30 12.20 -12.09 -1.90
N ASP A 31 13.10 -11.34 -1.22
CA ASP A 31 13.68 -11.70 0.07
C ASP A 31 13.89 -10.45 0.93
N THR A 32 13.60 -10.56 2.21
CA THR A 32 13.83 -9.52 3.22
C THR A 32 15.30 -9.41 3.65
N ALA A 33 16.15 -10.38 3.34
CA ALA A 33 17.57 -10.36 3.67
C ALA A 33 18.29 -9.11 3.13
N PHE A 34 17.82 -8.55 2.00
CA PHE A 34 18.34 -7.28 1.49
C PHE A 34 18.24 -6.14 2.50
N LEU A 35 17.18 -6.08 3.31
CA LEU A 35 16.95 -5.02 4.30
C LEU A 35 18.02 -5.02 5.42
N GLN A 36 18.68 -6.15 5.63
CA GLN A 36 19.75 -6.32 6.61
C GLN A 36 21.14 -6.39 5.95
N SER A 37 21.19 -6.30 4.62
CA SER A 37 22.45 -6.43 3.89
C SER A 37 23.24 -5.11 3.85
N PRO A 38 24.57 -5.16 3.72
CA PRO A 38 25.39 -3.97 3.49
C PRO A 38 25.02 -3.22 2.20
N ASP A 39 24.32 -3.87 1.27
CA ASP A 39 23.95 -3.27 -0.01
C ASP A 39 22.85 -2.22 0.11
N LEU A 40 21.98 -2.33 1.14
CA LEU A 40 21.04 -1.25 1.44
C LEU A 40 21.79 0.03 1.86
N GLY A 41 22.79 -0.10 2.72
CA GLY A 41 23.63 1.03 3.13
C GLY A 41 24.36 1.68 1.95
N LYS A 42 24.94 0.84 1.06
CA LYS A 42 25.58 1.33 -0.18
C LYS A 42 24.59 2.03 -1.10
N LEU A 43 23.37 1.50 -1.25
CA LEU A 43 22.34 2.14 -2.07
C LEU A 43 22.01 3.54 -1.54
N VAL A 44 21.84 3.69 -0.22
CA VAL A 44 21.58 5.00 0.42
C VAL A 44 22.76 5.94 0.18
N GLU A 45 24.01 5.47 0.38
CA GLU A 45 25.21 6.26 0.17
C GLU A 45 25.39 6.69 -1.30
N ASP A 46 25.16 5.78 -2.25
CA ASP A 46 25.20 6.09 -3.70
C ASP A 46 24.12 7.13 -4.06
N THR A 47 22.93 7.03 -3.44
CA THR A 47 21.85 8.01 -3.64
C THR A 47 22.24 9.40 -3.16
N ARG A 48 22.86 9.50 -1.98
CA ARG A 48 23.39 10.75 -1.43
C ARG A 48 24.46 11.37 -2.32
N LYS A 49 25.37 10.54 -2.82
CA LYS A 49 26.49 10.98 -3.70
C LYS A 49 26.03 11.36 -5.10
N SER A 50 24.86 10.90 -5.54
CA SER A 50 24.39 11.13 -6.92
C SER A 50 24.12 12.59 -7.23
N ARG A 51 23.77 13.40 -6.21
CA ARG A 51 23.47 14.83 -6.35
C ARG A 51 22.49 15.13 -7.49
N THR A 52 21.56 14.19 -7.73
CA THR A 52 20.60 14.28 -8.84
C THR A 52 19.48 15.29 -8.60
N TYR A 53 19.30 15.75 -7.36
CA TYR A 53 18.32 16.75 -7.01
C TYR A 53 19.00 18.15 -6.99
N GLU A 54 18.94 18.85 -8.12
CA GLU A 54 19.48 20.20 -8.28
C GLU A 54 20.95 20.39 -7.82
N GLY A 55 21.72 19.29 -7.77
CA GLY A 55 23.09 19.28 -7.28
C GLY A 55 23.25 18.99 -5.79
N ASP A 56 22.15 18.85 -5.05
CA ASP A 56 22.12 18.63 -3.62
C ASP A 56 21.87 17.15 -3.22
N ASP A 57 22.06 16.85 -1.95
CA ASP A 57 21.63 15.59 -1.35
C ASP A 57 20.11 15.61 -1.18
N ILE A 58 19.42 14.63 -1.78
CA ILE A 58 17.95 14.54 -1.71
C ILE A 58 17.44 14.43 -0.27
N TYR A 59 18.24 13.86 0.64
CA TYR A 59 17.86 13.72 2.05
C TYR A 59 17.84 15.03 2.83
N ASP A 60 18.41 16.11 2.27
CA ASP A 60 18.32 17.46 2.83
C ASP A 60 16.97 18.12 2.50
N HIS A 61 16.25 17.60 1.49
CA HIS A 61 15.01 18.16 0.98
C HIS A 61 13.78 17.29 1.22
N VAL A 62 13.97 15.96 1.41
CA VAL A 62 12.87 15.00 1.52
C VAL A 62 13.07 14.10 2.74
N HIS A 63 12.03 14.03 3.58
CA HIS A 63 11.98 13.06 4.65
C HIS A 63 11.55 11.70 4.10
N PHE A 64 12.42 10.69 4.23
CA PHE A 64 12.13 9.31 3.84
C PHE A 64 11.78 8.47 5.05
N GLU A 65 10.61 7.85 5.03
CA GLU A 65 10.22 6.83 6.00
C GLU A 65 10.20 5.46 5.31
N LEU A 66 11.08 4.56 5.72
CA LEU A 66 11.11 3.17 5.24
C LEU A 66 10.28 2.30 6.16
N ARG A 67 9.30 1.59 5.60
CA ARG A 67 8.43 0.66 6.32
C ARG A 67 8.53 -0.73 5.70
N PRO A 68 9.22 -1.68 6.32
CA PRO A 68 9.28 -3.05 5.83
C PRO A 68 8.01 -3.82 6.20
N TYR A 69 7.46 -4.53 5.22
CA TYR A 69 6.24 -5.31 5.38
C TYR A 69 6.39 -6.72 4.82
N GLU A 70 5.73 -7.68 5.47
CA GLU A 70 5.47 -9.02 4.95
C GLU A 70 4.05 -9.08 4.38
N LYS A 71 3.92 -9.67 3.20
CA LYS A 71 2.60 -9.90 2.59
C LYS A 71 1.89 -11.07 3.27
N ILE A 72 0.68 -10.82 3.79
CA ILE A 72 -0.12 -11.83 4.50
C ILE A 72 -1.34 -12.32 3.72
N GLN A 73 -1.84 -11.52 2.75
CA GLN A 73 -3.01 -11.90 1.96
C GLN A 73 -3.05 -11.11 0.65
N THR A 74 -3.51 -11.76 -0.43
CA THR A 74 -4.01 -11.09 -1.63
C THR A 74 -5.43 -11.58 -1.91
N PHE A 75 -6.34 -10.64 -2.19
CA PHE A 75 -7.72 -10.91 -2.56
C PHE A 75 -8.02 -10.20 -3.89
N GLU A 76 -8.42 -10.97 -4.89
CA GLU A 76 -8.76 -10.47 -6.23
C GLU A 76 -10.25 -10.15 -6.32
N GLY A 77 -10.60 -9.07 -6.99
CA GLY A 77 -12.00 -8.72 -7.23
C GLY A 77 -12.71 -9.70 -8.17
N TYR A 78 -14.02 -9.82 -8.02
CA TYR A 78 -14.84 -10.60 -8.92
C TYR A 78 -14.88 -9.95 -10.32
N GLY A 79 -14.86 -10.75 -11.38
CA GLY A 79 -14.88 -10.25 -12.75
C GLY A 79 -13.52 -9.87 -13.33
N HIS A 80 -12.43 -10.10 -12.60
CA HIS A 80 -11.09 -10.06 -13.19
C HIS A 80 -10.87 -11.28 -14.08
N ASP A 81 -10.85 -11.04 -15.39
CA ASP A 81 -10.35 -12.04 -16.33
C ASP A 81 -8.80 -12.08 -16.31
N ALA A 82 -8.23 -13.09 -16.95
CA ALA A 82 -6.77 -13.25 -17.01
C ALA A 82 -6.06 -12.09 -17.72
N LYS A 83 -6.79 -11.27 -18.49
CA LYS A 83 -6.27 -10.13 -19.24
C LYS A 83 -6.25 -8.87 -18.35
N THR A 84 -7.37 -8.54 -17.73
CA THR A 84 -7.49 -7.37 -16.85
C THR A 84 -6.84 -7.57 -15.48
N GLY A 85 -6.74 -8.80 -14.99
CA GLY A 85 -6.11 -9.15 -13.73
C GLY A 85 -4.62 -8.85 -13.64
N LYS A 86 -3.94 -8.62 -14.79
CA LYS A 86 -2.52 -8.24 -14.85
C LYS A 86 -2.31 -6.72 -14.86
N GLU A 87 -3.36 -5.94 -15.11
CA GLU A 87 -3.24 -4.50 -15.17
C GLU A 87 -3.15 -3.91 -13.76
N ARG A 88 -2.30 -2.90 -13.61
CA ARG A 88 -2.16 -2.13 -12.38
C ARG A 88 -3.35 -1.17 -12.22
N GLY A 89 -3.85 -1.04 -11.00
CA GLY A 89 -4.85 -0.02 -10.67
C GLY A 89 -4.25 1.39 -10.77
N GLN A 90 -5.03 2.34 -11.30
CA GLN A 90 -4.62 3.74 -11.34
C GLN A 90 -4.58 4.36 -9.94
N THR A 91 -5.46 3.91 -9.06
CA THR A 91 -5.55 4.39 -7.68
C THR A 91 -5.29 3.27 -6.69
N ILE A 92 -4.59 3.59 -5.60
CA ILE A 92 -4.57 2.79 -4.39
C ILE A 92 -5.15 3.56 -3.21
N ILE A 93 -5.96 2.89 -2.39
CA ILE A 93 -6.31 3.36 -1.06
C ILE A 93 -5.40 2.61 -0.08
N CYS A 94 -4.54 3.33 0.60
CA CYS A 94 -3.68 2.81 1.65
C CYS A 94 -4.40 2.94 2.99
N VAL A 95 -4.64 1.83 3.67
CA VAL A 95 -5.23 1.83 5.01
C VAL A 95 -4.25 1.16 5.96
N ALA A 96 -3.66 1.95 6.85
CA ALA A 96 -2.83 1.42 7.92
C ALA A 96 -3.63 1.39 9.22
N MET A 97 -3.71 0.20 9.85
CA MET A 97 -4.53 -0.03 11.03
C MET A 97 -3.76 -0.77 12.13
N GLU A 98 -4.07 -0.40 13.35
CA GLU A 98 -3.72 -1.18 14.54
C GLU A 98 -5.02 -1.63 15.22
N PRO A 99 -5.34 -2.92 15.25
CA PRO A 99 -6.56 -3.40 15.90
C PRO A 99 -6.53 -3.13 17.41
N ALA A 100 -7.68 -3.23 18.06
CA ALA A 100 -7.77 -3.25 19.51
C ALA A 100 -6.90 -4.36 20.08
N GLU A 101 -6.44 -4.19 21.30
CA GLU A 101 -5.56 -5.17 21.97
C GLU A 101 -6.26 -6.51 22.14
N GLY A 102 -5.62 -7.58 21.66
CA GLY A 102 -6.17 -8.94 21.69
C GLY A 102 -7.18 -9.25 20.58
N GLU A 103 -7.58 -8.27 19.75
CA GLU A 103 -8.62 -8.42 18.72
C GLU A 103 -8.05 -8.70 17.30
N GLU A 104 -6.78 -9.12 17.17
CA GLU A 104 -6.17 -9.41 15.85
C GLU A 104 -6.93 -10.51 15.10
N THR A 105 -7.50 -11.50 15.82
CA THR A 105 -8.27 -12.57 15.19
C THR A 105 -9.58 -12.03 14.60
N ASP A 106 -10.34 -11.23 15.36
CA ASP A 106 -11.59 -10.61 14.90
C ASP A 106 -11.33 -9.66 13.71
N PHE A 107 -10.25 -8.89 13.79
CA PHE A 107 -9.78 -8.03 12.71
C PHE A 107 -9.46 -8.82 11.42
N ASP A 108 -8.74 -9.96 11.52
CA ASP A 108 -8.43 -10.80 10.37
C ASP A 108 -9.67 -11.47 9.79
N GLU A 109 -10.58 -11.96 10.65
CA GLU A 109 -11.85 -12.55 10.26
C GLU A 109 -12.77 -11.55 9.57
N TRP A 110 -12.85 -10.30 10.06
CA TRP A 110 -13.60 -9.22 9.43
C TRP A 110 -13.15 -8.99 8.00
N TYR A 111 -11.83 -8.91 7.76
CA TYR A 111 -11.30 -8.81 6.40
C TYR A 111 -11.73 -9.98 5.54
N ARG A 112 -11.56 -11.22 6.03
CA ARG A 112 -11.77 -12.46 5.26
C ARG A 112 -13.24 -12.79 5.00
N LYS A 113 -14.10 -12.51 5.96
CA LYS A 113 -15.50 -12.98 5.95
C LYS A 113 -16.51 -11.92 5.50
N GLN A 114 -16.12 -10.65 5.46
CA GLN A 114 -17.04 -9.58 5.10
C GLN A 114 -16.40 -8.48 4.26
N HIS A 115 -15.35 -7.82 4.77
CA HIS A 115 -14.88 -6.55 4.24
C HIS A 115 -14.38 -6.66 2.80
N LEU A 116 -13.56 -7.67 2.49
CA LEU A 116 -13.01 -7.86 1.16
C LEU A 116 -14.07 -8.27 0.13
N ASP A 117 -15.02 -9.12 0.50
CA ASP A 117 -16.13 -9.50 -0.38
C ASP A 117 -17.00 -8.28 -0.73
N MET A 118 -17.30 -7.43 0.26
CA MET A 118 -18.07 -6.20 0.03
C MET A 118 -17.30 -5.19 -0.81
N LEU A 119 -16.00 -5.01 -0.57
CA LEU A 119 -15.14 -4.15 -1.40
C LEU A 119 -15.08 -4.64 -2.85
N ALA A 120 -15.04 -5.96 -3.07
CA ALA A 120 -15.01 -6.55 -4.41
C ALA A 120 -16.25 -6.25 -5.25
N MET A 121 -17.36 -5.88 -4.62
CA MET A 121 -18.58 -5.43 -5.31
C MET A 121 -18.55 -3.95 -5.68
N CYS A 122 -17.59 -3.19 -5.18
CA CYS A 122 -17.47 -1.76 -5.50
C CYS A 122 -16.96 -1.58 -6.93
N ARG A 123 -17.55 -0.60 -7.62
CA ARG A 123 -17.15 -0.26 -8.99
C ARG A 123 -15.65 0.09 -9.06
N GLY A 124 -14.97 -0.51 -10.03
CA GLY A 124 -13.56 -0.26 -10.30
C GLY A 124 -12.59 -0.96 -9.35
N TYR A 125 -13.07 -1.67 -8.33
CA TYR A 125 -12.21 -2.45 -7.45
C TYR A 125 -11.47 -3.53 -8.26
N ARG A 126 -10.16 -3.68 -7.99
CA ARG A 126 -9.32 -4.71 -8.61
C ARG A 126 -8.90 -5.78 -7.62
N ARG A 127 -8.18 -5.37 -6.61
CA ARG A 127 -7.62 -6.27 -5.59
C ARG A 127 -7.34 -5.55 -4.28
N THR A 128 -7.17 -6.31 -3.25
CA THR A 128 -6.56 -5.87 -2.00
C THR A 128 -5.38 -6.77 -1.68
N THR A 129 -4.23 -6.16 -1.36
CA THR A 129 -3.11 -6.85 -0.76
C THR A 129 -2.92 -6.36 0.66
N ARG A 130 -2.86 -7.30 1.60
CA ARG A 130 -2.67 -7.01 3.02
C ARG A 130 -1.27 -7.40 3.46
N TYR A 131 -0.74 -6.62 4.36
CA TYR A 131 0.61 -6.73 4.86
C TYR A 131 0.66 -6.59 6.38
N LYS A 132 1.70 -7.19 6.99
CA LYS A 132 2.06 -6.99 8.38
C LYS A 132 3.47 -6.42 8.48
N ARG A 133 3.66 -5.41 9.31
CA ARG A 133 4.93 -4.71 9.49
C ARG A 133 5.95 -5.61 10.19
N LEU A 134 7.18 -5.69 9.64
CA LEU A 134 8.23 -6.58 10.13
C LEU A 134 8.95 -6.03 11.37
N ASP A 135 9.01 -4.69 11.52
CA ASP A 135 9.67 -4.04 12.65
C ASP A 135 8.77 -3.91 13.90
N GLY A 136 7.51 -4.38 13.83
CA GLY A 136 6.54 -4.34 14.92
C GLY A 136 6.01 -2.96 15.28
N THR A 137 6.43 -1.90 14.58
CA THR A 137 5.98 -0.52 14.86
C THR A 137 4.50 -0.35 14.50
N THR A 138 3.76 0.31 15.35
CA THR A 138 2.34 0.65 15.16
C THR A 138 2.17 1.80 14.15
N PRO A 139 1.17 1.74 13.24
CA PRO A 139 0.25 0.62 12.98
C PRO A 139 0.92 -0.54 12.26
N ARG A 140 0.66 -1.77 12.74
CA ARG A 140 1.30 -3.00 12.22
C ARG A 140 0.70 -3.51 10.92
N TYR A 141 -0.55 -3.22 10.61
CA TYR A 141 -1.24 -3.77 9.45
C TYR A 141 -1.44 -2.70 8.38
N LEU A 142 -1.18 -3.07 7.13
CA LEU A 142 -1.40 -2.24 5.96
C LEU A 142 -2.27 -3.00 4.96
N ALA A 143 -3.30 -2.35 4.43
CA ALA A 143 -4.05 -2.82 3.27
C ALA A 143 -3.89 -1.84 2.11
N LEU A 144 -3.57 -2.36 0.94
CA LEU A 144 -3.54 -1.63 -0.33
C LEU A 144 -4.74 -2.08 -1.16
N HIS A 145 -5.74 -1.22 -1.31
CA HIS A 145 -6.92 -1.49 -2.13
C HIS A 145 -6.73 -0.83 -3.50
N GLU A 146 -6.56 -1.63 -4.55
CA GLU A 146 -6.38 -1.14 -5.92
C GLU A 146 -7.72 -0.91 -6.62
N TYR A 147 -7.84 0.24 -7.30
CA TYR A 147 -8.97 0.61 -8.15
C TYR A 147 -8.51 0.96 -9.56
N ALA A 148 -9.33 0.61 -10.56
CA ALA A 148 -9.04 0.86 -11.97
C ALA A 148 -9.22 2.32 -12.41
N CYS A 149 -9.90 3.12 -11.61
CA CYS A 149 -10.31 4.50 -11.91
C CYS A 149 -9.36 5.53 -11.27
N ALA A 150 -9.49 6.79 -11.70
CA ALA A 150 -8.81 7.92 -11.07
C ALA A 150 -9.29 8.15 -9.62
N PRO A 151 -8.49 8.80 -8.75
CA PRO A 151 -8.87 9.06 -7.36
C PRO A 151 -10.22 9.75 -7.19
N SER A 152 -10.57 10.68 -8.09
CA SER A 152 -11.86 11.40 -8.08
C SER A 152 -13.06 10.54 -8.44
N GLU A 153 -12.84 9.38 -9.06
CA GLU A 153 -13.88 8.46 -9.53
C GLU A 153 -14.06 7.25 -8.60
N VAL A 154 -13.22 7.15 -7.56
CA VAL A 154 -13.35 6.09 -6.55
C VAL A 154 -14.75 6.16 -5.92
N PRO A 155 -15.52 5.04 -5.87
CA PRO A 155 -16.92 5.04 -5.46
C PRO A 155 -17.06 5.21 -3.94
N SER A 156 -16.88 6.44 -3.46
CA SER A 156 -16.91 6.79 -2.04
C SER A 156 -18.22 6.43 -1.34
N ASP A 157 -19.35 6.50 -2.07
CA ASP A 157 -20.67 6.09 -1.62
C ASP A 157 -20.75 4.59 -1.34
N GLN A 158 -20.24 3.76 -2.24
CA GLN A 158 -20.19 2.29 -2.05
C GLN A 158 -19.22 1.91 -0.92
N ILE A 159 -18.04 2.53 -0.88
CA ILE A 159 -17.08 2.30 0.22
C ILE A 159 -17.67 2.68 1.58
N LYS A 160 -18.44 3.78 1.64
CA LYS A 160 -19.17 4.17 2.84
C LYS A 160 -20.16 3.09 3.29
N GLN A 161 -20.86 2.44 2.36
CA GLN A 161 -21.74 1.31 2.69
C GLN A 161 -20.96 0.13 3.26
N VAL A 162 -19.81 -0.23 2.64
CA VAL A 162 -18.93 -1.30 3.13
C VAL A 162 -18.47 -1.04 4.57
N THR A 163 -18.14 0.20 4.89
CA THR A 163 -17.66 0.60 6.23
C THR A 163 -18.79 0.91 7.23
N SER A 164 -20.05 0.84 6.81
CA SER A 164 -21.21 1.16 7.66
C SER A 164 -21.86 -0.06 8.33
N THR A 165 -21.39 -1.29 8.04
CA THR A 165 -21.86 -2.48 8.76
C THR A 165 -21.49 -2.41 10.24
N GLU A 166 -22.23 -3.08 11.09
CA GLU A 166 -21.95 -3.06 12.53
C GLU A 166 -20.56 -3.62 12.86
N TRP A 167 -20.13 -4.67 12.13
CA TRP A 167 -18.77 -5.22 12.30
C TRP A 167 -17.69 -4.22 11.85
N SER A 168 -17.85 -3.59 10.68
CA SER A 168 -16.91 -2.56 10.21
C SER A 168 -16.83 -1.38 11.19
N LYS A 169 -17.97 -0.90 11.71
CA LYS A 169 -18.00 0.19 12.70
C LYS A 169 -17.25 -0.20 13.98
N LYS A 170 -17.48 -1.41 14.51
CA LYS A 170 -16.76 -1.93 15.66
C LYS A 170 -15.25 -1.90 15.41
N ILE A 171 -14.79 -2.59 14.36
CA ILE A 171 -13.36 -2.72 14.05
C ILE A 171 -12.69 -1.36 13.88
N ILE A 172 -13.35 -0.43 13.14
CA ILE A 172 -12.77 0.89 12.86
C ILE A 172 -12.76 1.79 14.10
N SER A 173 -13.85 1.78 14.90
CA SER A 173 -13.96 2.65 16.08
C SER A 173 -13.08 2.19 17.25
N GLU A 174 -12.80 0.89 17.35
CA GLU A 174 -11.98 0.30 18.42
C GLU A 174 -10.49 0.22 18.03
N ALA A 175 -10.15 0.53 16.77
CA ALA A 175 -8.75 0.54 16.31
C ALA A 175 -7.91 1.54 17.10
N ARG A 176 -6.74 1.10 17.56
CA ARG A 176 -5.78 1.96 18.30
C ARG A 176 -5.04 2.95 17.40
N ALA A 177 -4.98 2.66 16.10
CA ALA A 177 -4.53 3.58 15.06
C ALA A 177 -5.26 3.29 13.76
N PHE A 178 -5.60 4.35 13.03
CA PHE A 178 -6.27 4.27 11.73
C PHE A 178 -5.80 5.43 10.86
N ASP A 179 -5.02 5.11 9.83
CA ASP A 179 -4.58 6.05 8.80
C ASP A 179 -5.13 5.63 7.45
N ARG A 180 -5.68 6.57 6.69
CA ARG A 180 -6.21 6.31 5.35
C ARG A 180 -5.82 7.42 4.39
N ASP A 181 -5.09 7.04 3.35
CA ASP A 181 -4.73 7.93 2.25
C ASP A 181 -5.13 7.33 0.91
N VAL A 182 -5.39 8.20 -0.08
CA VAL A 182 -5.68 7.84 -1.46
C VAL A 182 -4.54 8.34 -2.33
N PHE A 183 -3.98 7.46 -3.14
CA PHE A 183 -2.84 7.78 -3.98
C PHE A 183 -3.10 7.41 -5.44
N GLU A 184 -2.64 8.25 -6.36
CA GLU A 184 -2.66 8.04 -7.79
C GLU A 184 -1.31 7.49 -8.28
N LEU A 185 -1.35 6.46 -9.13
CA LEU A 185 -0.15 5.92 -9.78
C LEU A 185 0.42 6.95 -10.76
N ILE A 186 1.65 7.40 -10.50
CA ILE A 186 2.35 8.35 -11.37
C ILE A 186 3.49 7.72 -12.17
N GLN A 187 4.04 6.61 -11.70
CA GLN A 187 5.11 5.90 -12.39
C GLN A 187 5.14 4.42 -12.01
N ALA A 188 5.32 3.57 -13.00
CA ALA A 188 5.62 2.16 -12.83
C ALA A 188 6.82 1.77 -13.69
N GLN A 189 7.78 1.04 -13.14
CA GLN A 189 9.00 0.61 -13.82
C GLN A 189 9.30 -0.85 -13.49
N GLY A 190 9.77 -1.62 -14.47
CA GLY A 190 10.05 -3.05 -14.35
C GLY A 190 8.86 -3.93 -14.72
N ASP A 191 8.69 -5.07 -14.08
CA ASP A 191 7.57 -5.99 -14.33
C ASP A 191 6.28 -5.44 -13.71
N THR A 192 5.60 -4.58 -14.46
CA THR A 192 4.35 -3.93 -14.02
C THR A 192 3.17 -4.90 -13.86
N ALA A 193 3.27 -6.13 -14.37
CA ALA A 193 2.28 -7.17 -14.19
C ALA A 193 2.46 -7.94 -12.85
N LEU A 194 3.59 -7.73 -12.16
CA LEU A 194 3.83 -8.34 -10.86
C LEU A 194 2.78 -7.85 -9.85
N LYS A 195 2.05 -8.77 -9.25
CA LYS A 195 1.08 -8.45 -8.18
C LYS A 195 1.84 -8.09 -6.90
N LEU A 196 1.38 -7.03 -6.24
CA LEU A 196 1.89 -6.62 -4.93
C LEU A 196 1.61 -7.68 -3.87
#